data_a05616f54085d857cd2ec64c916b0014
#
_entry.id   a05616f54085d857cd2ec64c916b0014
#
_cell.length_a   1.000
_cell.length_b   1.000
_cell.length_c   1.000
_cell.angle_alpha   90.00
_cell.angle_beta   90.00
_cell.angle_gamma   90.00
#
_symmetry.space_group_name_H-M   'P 1'
#
loop_
_entity.id
_entity.type
_entity.pdbx_description
1 polymer ?
#
loop_
_entity_poly.entity_id
_entity_poly.type
_entity_poly.pdbx_seq_one_letter_code
_entity_poly.pdbx_strand_id
1 'polypeptide(L)'
;ASGTEKMRISASNVSIATGNLVIGTSGKGIDFSATAGTGTSELLSDYEEGEFIVAVTPITSGSVVINGSFNTGSYIKVGHLVTVTGFVVVSSVSSPVGLFKINLPITPAASTDRAADASASIVMNNVVSANIADFVSTVNENDPFLYVQLGDATTVQDDSAQELQANTYITFSATYRGA
;
A
#
# COMPACT_ATOMS: atom_id res chain seq x y z
N ALA A 1 -14.99 40.37 26.91
CA ALA A 1 -14.37 39.05 26.70
C ALA A 1 -13.40 39.19 25.54
N SER A 2 -12.09 39.09 25.77
CA SER A 2 -11.09 39.01 24.70
C SER A 2 -11.19 37.63 24.06
N GLY A 3 -11.99 37.51 23.00
CA GLY A 3 -12.05 36.29 22.20
C GLY A 3 -10.70 36.08 21.54
N THR A 4 -10.08 34.89 21.76
CA THR A 4 -8.88 34.51 21.03
C THR A 4 -9.25 34.39 19.55
N GLU A 5 -8.53 35.06 18.67
CA GLU A 5 -8.72 34.95 17.23
C GLU A 5 -8.56 33.48 16.81
N LYS A 6 -9.54 32.93 16.09
CA LYS A 6 -9.53 31.53 15.64
C LYS A 6 -9.07 31.41 14.19
N MET A 7 -9.43 32.39 13.36
CA MET A 7 -9.08 32.43 11.94
C MET A 7 -8.92 33.87 11.47
N ARG A 8 -7.92 34.12 10.64
CA ARG A 8 -7.68 35.41 9.99
C ARG A 8 -7.55 35.25 8.48
N ILE A 9 -8.20 36.11 7.74
CA ILE A 9 -8.00 36.26 6.30
C ILE A 9 -7.36 37.63 6.10
N SER A 10 -6.21 37.67 5.46
CA SER A 10 -5.48 38.87 5.08
C SER A 10 -5.27 38.90 3.57
N ALA A 11 -4.72 40.00 3.02
CA ALA A 11 -4.52 40.16 1.58
C ALA A 11 -3.65 39.02 0.95
N SER A 12 -2.85 38.31 1.72
CA SER A 12 -1.93 37.30 1.22
C SER A 12 -2.04 35.91 1.88
N ASN A 13 -2.76 35.82 3.03
CA ASN A 13 -2.78 34.57 3.79
C ASN A 13 -4.15 34.31 4.47
N VAL A 14 -4.49 33.01 4.59
CA VAL A 14 -5.45 32.50 5.56
C VAL A 14 -4.66 31.88 6.72
N SER A 15 -4.87 32.36 7.95
CA SER A 15 -4.20 31.87 9.13
C SER A 15 -5.21 31.31 10.12
N ILE A 16 -4.99 30.09 10.60
CA ILE A 16 -5.73 29.45 11.69
C ILE A 16 -4.82 29.46 12.92
N ALA A 17 -5.11 30.36 13.86
CA ALA A 17 -4.25 30.55 15.03
C ALA A 17 -4.32 29.39 16.04
N THR A 18 -5.49 28.76 16.17
CA THR A 18 -5.70 27.62 17.06
C THR A 18 -6.77 26.70 16.48
N GLY A 19 -6.49 25.40 16.45
CA GLY A 19 -7.40 24.38 15.91
C GLY A 19 -7.04 23.95 14.49
N ASN A 20 -7.90 23.18 13.87
CA ASN A 20 -7.71 22.57 12.56
C ASN A 20 -8.63 23.18 11.50
N LEU A 21 -8.23 23.17 10.24
CA LEU A 21 -9.14 23.32 9.12
C LEU A 21 -9.84 21.97 8.88
N VAL A 22 -11.15 21.94 9.12
CA VAL A 22 -11.94 20.72 8.91
C VAL A 22 -12.67 20.80 7.59
N ILE A 23 -12.39 19.87 6.68
CA ILE A 23 -13.14 19.66 5.45
C ILE A 23 -14.15 18.52 5.73
N GLY A 24 -15.37 18.89 6.12
CA GLY A 24 -16.37 17.97 6.68
C GLY A 24 -17.18 17.16 5.67
N THR A 25 -16.87 17.23 4.37
CA THR A 25 -17.63 16.54 3.33
C THR A 25 -16.70 15.71 2.46
N SER A 26 -17.02 14.43 2.26
CA SER A 26 -16.27 13.53 1.37
C SER A 26 -16.18 14.12 -0.05
N GLY A 27 -15.03 13.97 -0.69
CA GLY A 27 -14.74 14.49 -2.02
C GLY A 27 -14.54 16.02 -2.07
N LYS A 28 -14.45 16.69 -0.92
CA LYS A 28 -14.06 18.11 -0.81
C LYS A 28 -12.67 18.20 -0.20
N GLY A 29 -11.92 19.24 -0.56
CA GLY A 29 -10.55 19.46 -0.13
C GLY A 29 -10.05 20.85 -0.49
N ILE A 30 -8.74 20.99 -0.66
CA ILE A 30 -8.12 22.22 -1.14
C ILE A 30 -8.05 22.16 -2.66
N ASP A 31 -8.68 23.13 -3.32
CA ASP A 31 -8.75 23.22 -4.78
C ASP A 31 -7.64 24.13 -5.31
N PHE A 32 -6.80 23.59 -6.17
CA PHE A 32 -5.70 24.27 -6.84
C PHE A 32 -6.00 24.60 -8.32
N SER A 33 -7.22 24.39 -8.78
CA SER A 33 -7.62 24.56 -10.20
C SER A 33 -7.47 25.99 -10.74
N ALA A 34 -7.24 26.96 -9.87
CA ALA A 34 -6.92 28.34 -10.28
C ALA A 34 -5.45 28.52 -10.72
N THR A 35 -4.58 27.51 -10.52
CA THR A 35 -3.19 27.54 -10.99
C THR A 35 -3.11 27.05 -12.43
N ALA A 36 -2.15 27.62 -13.20
CA ALA A 36 -1.93 27.17 -14.58
C ALA A 36 -1.32 25.76 -14.58
N GLY A 37 -2.02 24.80 -15.14
CA GLY A 37 -1.58 23.42 -15.26
C GLY A 37 -2.26 22.70 -16.42
N THR A 38 -1.84 21.47 -16.71
CA THR A 38 -2.43 20.60 -17.73
C THR A 38 -3.36 19.52 -17.12
N GLY A 39 -3.45 19.45 -15.79
CA GLY A 39 -4.27 18.49 -15.07
C GLY A 39 -5.75 18.83 -15.14
N THR A 40 -6.60 17.81 -15.12
CA THR A 40 -8.06 17.95 -15.11
C THR A 40 -8.66 17.85 -13.70
N SER A 41 -7.84 17.50 -12.69
CA SER A 41 -8.25 17.42 -11.29
C SER A 41 -7.12 17.92 -10.40
N GLU A 42 -7.32 19.09 -9.81
CA GLU A 42 -6.35 19.77 -8.95
C GLU A 42 -6.91 19.94 -7.52
N LEU A 43 -7.87 19.11 -7.16
CA LEU A 43 -8.44 19.07 -5.82
C LEU A 43 -7.64 18.10 -4.95
N LEU A 44 -6.98 18.60 -3.92
CA LEU A 44 -6.44 17.76 -2.84
C LEU A 44 -7.60 17.38 -1.91
N SER A 45 -8.25 16.27 -2.24
CA SER A 45 -9.30 15.65 -1.44
C SER A 45 -8.77 14.37 -0.83
N ASP A 46 -9.31 13.96 0.28
CA ASP A 46 -9.08 12.65 0.87
C ASP A 46 -7.63 12.44 1.37
N TYR A 47 -7.44 12.63 2.67
CA TYR A 47 -6.27 12.18 3.39
C TYR A 47 -6.72 11.10 4.39
N GLU A 48 -6.06 9.97 4.32
CA GLU A 48 -6.31 8.85 5.23
C GLU A 48 -4.98 8.20 5.60
N GLU A 49 -4.84 7.85 6.86
CA GLU A 49 -3.74 7.04 7.36
C GLU A 49 -4.27 5.99 8.32
N GLY A 50 -3.63 4.85 8.37
CA GLY A 50 -4.08 3.79 9.25
C GLY A 50 -3.19 2.56 9.24
N GLU A 51 -3.65 1.57 9.97
CA GLU A 51 -3.06 0.24 10.03
C GLU A 51 -4.05 -0.79 9.47
N PHE A 52 -3.51 -1.90 8.99
CA PHE A 52 -4.31 -3.03 8.52
C PHE A 52 -3.66 -4.36 8.90
N ILE A 53 -4.47 -5.39 9.06
CA ILE A 53 -3.97 -6.74 9.31
C ILE A 53 -3.50 -7.33 7.99
N VAL A 54 -2.24 -7.72 7.96
CA VAL A 54 -1.61 -8.33 6.80
C VAL A 54 -1.91 -9.83 6.79
N ALA A 55 -2.41 -10.30 5.66
CA ALA A 55 -2.58 -11.72 5.35
C ALA A 55 -1.70 -12.11 4.17
N VAL A 56 -1.04 -13.26 4.27
CA VAL A 56 -0.26 -13.87 3.19
C VAL A 56 -0.99 -15.13 2.75
N THR A 57 -1.33 -15.21 1.47
CA THR A 57 -2.16 -16.29 0.93
C THR A 57 -1.51 -16.91 -0.30
N PRO A 58 -1.20 -18.22 -0.31
CA PRO A 58 -0.83 -18.95 -1.52
C PRO A 58 -2.00 -18.97 -2.50
N ILE A 59 -1.75 -18.85 -3.80
CA ILE A 59 -2.83 -18.78 -4.78
C ILE A 59 -3.33 -20.13 -5.27
N THR A 60 -2.53 -21.18 -5.19
CA THR A 60 -2.90 -22.50 -5.70
C THR A 60 -3.46 -23.39 -4.59
N SER A 61 -2.72 -23.63 -3.52
CA SER A 61 -3.15 -24.45 -2.40
C SER A 61 -2.30 -24.22 -1.16
N GLY A 62 -2.73 -24.82 -0.04
CA GLY A 62 -2.03 -24.69 1.23
C GLY A 62 -2.40 -23.45 2.01
N SER A 63 -1.64 -23.16 3.07
CA SER A 63 -1.89 -22.01 3.92
C SER A 63 -0.62 -21.47 4.56
N VAL A 64 -0.65 -20.18 4.90
CA VAL A 64 0.37 -19.47 5.64
C VAL A 64 -0.29 -18.79 6.82
N VAL A 65 0.26 -18.97 8.01
CA VAL A 65 -0.18 -18.31 9.23
C VAL A 65 0.85 -17.27 9.63
N ILE A 66 0.44 -16.03 9.77
CA ILE A 66 1.30 -14.95 10.23
C ILE A 66 1.27 -14.87 11.76
N ASN A 67 2.42 -14.58 12.36
CA ASN A 67 2.56 -14.38 13.80
C ASN A 67 1.76 -13.13 14.23
N GLY A 68 0.82 -13.28 15.14
CA GLY A 68 -0.09 -12.22 15.56
C GLY A 68 0.59 -11.00 16.23
N SER A 69 1.85 -11.11 16.64
CA SER A 69 2.62 -9.96 17.13
C SER A 69 3.36 -9.20 16.01
N PHE A 70 3.34 -9.70 14.78
CA PHE A 70 4.03 -9.14 13.60
C PHE A 70 3.15 -9.31 12.36
N ASN A 71 1.91 -8.84 12.41
CA ASN A 71 0.93 -8.98 11.34
C ASN A 71 0.28 -7.66 10.92
N THR A 72 0.86 -6.53 11.34
CA THR A 72 0.29 -5.21 11.06
C THR A 72 1.12 -4.48 10.01
N GLY A 73 0.46 -3.99 8.98
CA GLY A 73 0.98 -3.03 8.03
C GLY A 73 0.39 -1.65 8.26
N SER A 74 1.02 -0.63 7.73
CA SER A 74 0.54 0.75 7.76
C SER A 74 0.37 1.30 6.35
N TYR A 75 -0.50 2.31 6.22
CA TYR A 75 -0.71 3.00 4.96
C TYR A 75 -0.98 4.47 5.15
N ILE A 76 -0.68 5.24 4.12
CA ILE A 76 -1.07 6.64 3.96
C ILE A 76 -1.67 6.78 2.57
N LYS A 77 -2.83 7.47 2.51
CA LYS A 77 -3.48 7.88 1.26
C LYS A 77 -3.55 9.40 1.19
N VAL A 78 -3.13 9.96 0.07
CA VAL A 78 -3.27 11.38 -0.24
C VAL A 78 -3.89 11.51 -1.62
N GLY A 79 -5.16 11.90 -1.68
CA GLY A 79 -5.93 11.81 -2.91
C GLY A 79 -5.99 10.38 -3.42
N HIS A 80 -5.44 10.12 -4.60
CA HIS A 80 -5.35 8.78 -5.17
C HIS A 80 -4.02 8.07 -4.89
N LEU A 81 -3.04 8.74 -4.29
CA LEU A 81 -1.76 8.14 -3.99
C LEU A 81 -1.84 7.35 -2.68
N VAL A 82 -1.62 6.05 -2.76
CA VAL A 82 -1.55 5.15 -1.61
C VAL A 82 -0.13 4.63 -1.48
N THR A 83 0.43 4.78 -0.29
CA THR A 83 1.69 4.13 0.09
C THR A 83 1.44 3.18 1.23
N VAL A 84 1.91 1.94 1.09
CA VAL A 84 1.80 0.90 2.12
C VAL A 84 3.19 0.41 2.52
N THR A 85 3.35 0.04 3.78
CA THR A 85 4.54 -0.62 4.31
C THR A 85 4.13 -1.71 5.28
N GLY A 86 4.93 -2.77 5.37
CA GLY A 86 4.69 -3.83 6.34
C GLY A 86 5.93 -4.66 6.63
N PHE A 87 5.95 -5.18 7.85
CA PHE A 87 6.90 -6.20 8.29
C PHE A 87 6.10 -7.31 8.95
N VAL A 88 6.18 -8.52 8.42
CA VAL A 88 5.46 -9.67 8.96
C VAL A 88 6.38 -10.87 9.15
N VAL A 89 6.00 -11.73 10.07
CA VAL A 89 6.72 -12.96 10.40
C VAL A 89 5.79 -14.16 10.20
N VAL A 90 6.22 -15.13 9.41
CA VAL A 90 5.47 -16.38 9.23
C VAL A 90 5.57 -17.22 10.51
N SER A 91 4.45 -17.59 11.07
CA SER A 91 4.37 -18.50 12.22
C SER A 91 4.45 -19.97 11.79
N SER A 92 3.68 -20.34 10.77
CA SER A 92 3.65 -21.69 10.23
C SER A 92 3.13 -21.71 8.80
N VAL A 93 3.44 -22.78 8.09
CA VAL A 93 2.94 -23.08 6.75
C VAL A 93 2.39 -24.50 6.67
N SER A 94 1.42 -24.71 5.76
CA SER A 94 0.92 -26.05 5.45
C SER A 94 0.89 -26.22 3.94
N SER A 95 1.93 -26.84 3.37
CA SER A 95 2.11 -27.16 1.96
C SER A 95 1.65 -26.02 1.02
N PRO A 96 2.19 -24.81 1.15
CA PRO A 96 1.83 -23.70 0.27
C PRO A 96 2.35 -23.96 -1.14
N VAL A 97 1.52 -23.66 -2.16
CA VAL A 97 1.84 -23.90 -3.57
C VAL A 97 1.43 -22.69 -4.42
N GLY A 98 2.23 -22.41 -5.42
CA GLY A 98 2.06 -21.31 -6.34
C GLY A 98 2.77 -20.04 -5.87
N LEU A 99 2.45 -18.92 -6.46
CA LEU A 99 2.87 -17.62 -5.90
C LEU A 99 2.06 -17.30 -4.65
N PHE A 100 2.53 -16.37 -3.86
CA PHE A 100 1.71 -15.84 -2.77
C PHE A 100 1.34 -14.38 -3.01
N LYS A 101 0.27 -13.96 -2.34
CA LYS A 101 -0.22 -12.60 -2.38
C LYS A 101 -0.41 -12.04 -0.97
N ILE A 102 -0.25 -10.73 -0.87
CA ILE A 102 -0.45 -9.94 0.36
C ILE A 102 -1.65 -9.01 0.12
N ASN A 103 -2.61 -8.98 1.05
CA ASN A 103 -3.76 -8.06 0.93
C ASN A 103 -3.32 -6.60 1.06
N LEU A 104 -3.98 -5.74 0.32
CA LEU A 104 -3.83 -4.28 0.39
C LEU A 104 -5.01 -3.65 1.14
N PRO A 105 -4.80 -2.54 1.87
CA PRO A 105 -5.88 -1.88 2.61
C PRO A 105 -6.87 -1.13 1.69
N ILE A 106 -6.40 -0.68 0.54
CA ILE A 106 -7.17 0.07 -0.45
C ILE A 106 -6.96 -0.60 -1.81
N THR A 107 -8.05 -0.88 -2.50
CA THR A 107 -7.99 -1.49 -3.84
C THR A 107 -7.34 -0.54 -4.83
N PRO A 108 -6.38 -1.00 -5.64
CA PRO A 108 -5.85 -0.21 -6.75
C PRO A 108 -6.94 0.21 -7.73
N ALA A 109 -6.85 1.44 -8.23
CA ALA A 109 -7.83 1.99 -9.15
C ALA A 109 -7.79 1.27 -10.51
N ALA A 110 -8.93 1.25 -11.18
CA ALA A 110 -8.97 0.93 -12.62
C ALA A 110 -8.27 2.03 -13.44
N SER A 111 -7.66 1.66 -14.53
CA SER A 111 -7.03 2.60 -15.45
C SER A 111 -7.15 2.15 -16.90
N THR A 112 -6.77 3.03 -17.83
CA THR A 112 -6.62 2.66 -19.23
C THR A 112 -5.22 2.07 -19.43
N ASP A 113 -5.15 1.00 -20.20
CA ASP A 113 -3.88 0.33 -20.57
C ASP A 113 -3.00 -0.07 -19.37
N ARG A 114 -3.62 -0.43 -18.26
CA ARG A 114 -2.94 -0.87 -17.02
C ARG A 114 -2.00 0.20 -16.42
N ALA A 115 -2.30 1.47 -16.61
CA ALA A 115 -1.47 2.57 -16.10
C ALA A 115 -1.49 2.70 -14.56
N ALA A 116 -2.38 1.99 -13.86
CA ALA A 116 -2.41 1.90 -12.40
C ALA A 116 -1.65 0.69 -11.83
N ASP A 117 -1.13 -0.20 -12.67
CA ASP A 117 -0.23 -1.25 -12.22
C ASP A 117 1.05 -0.64 -11.64
N ALA A 118 1.55 -1.24 -10.58
CA ALA A 118 2.75 -0.77 -9.90
C ALA A 118 3.69 -1.94 -9.56
N SER A 119 4.97 -1.65 -9.49
CA SER A 119 5.93 -2.54 -8.84
C SER A 119 5.99 -2.24 -7.35
N ALA A 120 6.38 -3.24 -6.57
CA ALA A 120 6.60 -3.07 -5.15
C ALA A 120 8.01 -3.53 -4.76
N SER A 121 8.48 -3.07 -3.63
CA SER A 121 9.74 -3.56 -3.05
C SER A 121 9.42 -4.64 -2.01
N ILE A 122 10.15 -5.75 -2.07
CA ILE A 122 10.03 -6.83 -1.10
C ILE A 122 11.42 -7.33 -0.70
N VAL A 123 11.58 -7.59 0.58
CA VAL A 123 12.77 -8.26 1.14
C VAL A 123 12.29 -9.42 1.98
N MET A 124 12.86 -10.59 1.72
CA MET A 124 12.56 -11.79 2.48
C MET A 124 13.83 -12.38 3.09
N ASN A 125 13.69 -12.96 4.27
CA ASN A 125 14.79 -13.61 4.98
C ASN A 125 14.27 -14.92 5.60
N ASN A 126 15.18 -15.87 5.76
CA ASN A 126 14.89 -17.22 6.27
C ASN A 126 13.86 -17.96 5.38
N VAL A 127 14.12 -18.00 4.09
CA VAL A 127 13.38 -18.78 3.09
C VAL A 127 13.93 -20.19 2.96
N VAL A 128 13.17 -21.09 2.33
CA VAL A 128 13.54 -22.52 2.21
C VAL A 128 14.80 -22.71 1.36
N SER A 129 14.87 -22.10 0.20
CA SER A 129 15.98 -22.29 -0.74
C SER A 129 17.08 -21.26 -0.52
N ALA A 130 18.31 -21.75 -0.35
CA ALA A 130 19.49 -20.91 -0.15
C ALA A 130 19.95 -20.15 -1.42
N ASN A 131 19.41 -20.48 -2.59
CA ASN A 131 19.88 -20.02 -3.90
C ASN A 131 18.81 -19.23 -4.69
N ILE A 132 17.85 -18.59 -4.01
CA ILE A 132 16.91 -17.70 -4.69
C ILE A 132 17.65 -16.46 -5.16
N ALA A 133 17.50 -16.14 -6.44
CA ALA A 133 18.16 -14.99 -7.04
C ALA A 133 17.43 -13.68 -6.68
N ASP A 134 16.09 -13.68 -6.72
CA ASP A 134 15.30 -12.48 -6.44
C ASP A 134 13.84 -12.80 -6.16
N PHE A 135 13.17 -11.90 -5.41
CA PHE A 135 11.71 -11.85 -5.29
C PHE A 135 11.23 -10.59 -6.01
N VAL A 136 10.33 -10.76 -6.95
CA VAL A 136 9.69 -9.65 -7.65
C VAL A 136 8.25 -9.50 -7.19
N SER A 137 7.77 -8.27 -7.16
CA SER A 137 6.43 -8.01 -6.67
C SER A 137 5.70 -6.96 -7.51
N THR A 138 4.39 -7.19 -7.72
CA THR A 138 3.52 -6.35 -8.51
C THR A 138 2.20 -6.09 -7.81
N VAL A 139 1.65 -4.91 -8.05
CA VAL A 139 0.30 -4.52 -7.69
C VAL A 139 -0.45 -4.31 -9.00
N ASN A 140 -1.57 -5.02 -9.19
CA ASN A 140 -2.36 -4.93 -10.41
C ASN A 140 -3.61 -4.06 -10.18
N GLU A 141 -4.03 -3.34 -11.19
CA GLU A 141 -5.28 -2.56 -11.14
C GLU A 141 -6.50 -3.44 -10.83
N ASN A 142 -7.50 -2.87 -10.14
CA ASN A 142 -8.71 -3.56 -9.70
C ASN A 142 -8.51 -4.80 -8.81
N ASP A 143 -7.31 -5.05 -8.34
CA ASP A 143 -7.01 -6.25 -7.56
C ASP A 143 -6.44 -5.85 -6.19
N PRO A 144 -7.11 -6.17 -5.07
CA PRO A 144 -6.71 -5.73 -3.73
C PRO A 144 -5.51 -6.50 -3.16
N PHE A 145 -4.57 -6.90 -4.03
CA PHE A 145 -3.41 -7.69 -3.61
C PHE A 145 -2.10 -7.21 -4.23
N LEU A 146 -1.05 -7.36 -3.46
CA LEU A 146 0.33 -7.36 -3.92
C LEU A 146 0.74 -8.81 -4.17
N TYR A 147 1.18 -9.13 -5.38
CA TYR A 147 1.64 -10.46 -5.78
C TYR A 147 3.15 -10.58 -5.65
N VAL A 148 3.62 -11.71 -5.19
CA VAL A 148 5.04 -11.99 -5.04
C VAL A 148 5.40 -13.25 -5.82
N GLN A 149 6.41 -13.13 -6.65
CA GLN A 149 6.89 -14.16 -7.56
C GLN A 149 8.41 -14.35 -7.38
N LEU A 150 8.93 -15.47 -7.82
CA LEU A 150 10.38 -15.65 -7.94
C LEU A 150 10.85 -15.09 -9.29
N GLY A 151 11.91 -14.29 -9.26
CA GLY A 151 12.60 -13.81 -10.44
C GLY A 151 13.88 -14.60 -10.68
N ASP A 152 14.12 -15.02 -11.92
CA ASP A 152 15.44 -15.41 -12.40
C ASP A 152 15.85 -14.54 -13.60
N ALA A 153 17.02 -14.78 -14.13
CA ALA A 153 17.55 -13.98 -15.24
C ALA A 153 16.71 -14.06 -16.55
N THR A 154 15.73 -14.96 -16.62
CA THR A 154 15.00 -15.28 -17.86
C THR A 154 13.49 -15.29 -17.71
N THR A 155 12.98 -15.60 -16.52
CA THR A 155 11.54 -15.80 -16.28
C THR A 155 11.12 -15.33 -14.90
N VAL A 156 9.83 -15.09 -14.74
CA VAL A 156 9.15 -14.93 -13.45
C VAL A 156 8.42 -16.24 -13.16
N GLN A 157 8.64 -16.84 -11.99
CA GLN A 157 8.10 -18.14 -11.62
C GLN A 157 7.06 -18.01 -10.52
N ASP A 158 6.04 -18.86 -10.59
CA ASP A 158 4.88 -18.83 -9.70
C ASP A 158 5.03 -19.76 -8.48
N ASP A 159 6.25 -19.93 -7.96
CA ASP A 159 6.55 -20.87 -6.88
C ASP A 159 6.97 -20.21 -5.55
N SER A 160 6.79 -18.90 -5.43
CA SER A 160 7.27 -18.13 -4.27
C SER A 160 6.67 -18.58 -2.93
N ALA A 161 5.46 -19.14 -2.93
CA ALA A 161 4.83 -19.62 -1.70
C ALA A 161 5.56 -20.83 -1.09
N GLN A 162 6.19 -21.68 -1.91
CA GLN A 162 6.95 -22.85 -1.45
C GLN A 162 8.23 -22.47 -0.70
N GLU A 163 8.68 -21.23 -0.88
CA GLU A 163 9.84 -20.67 -0.18
C GLU A 163 9.54 -20.20 1.24
N LEU A 164 8.26 -20.11 1.60
CA LEU A 164 7.85 -19.73 2.94
C LEU A 164 7.99 -20.87 3.93
N GLN A 165 8.54 -20.57 5.09
CA GLN A 165 8.65 -21.48 6.23
C GLN A 165 8.42 -20.74 7.55
N ALA A 166 8.36 -21.46 8.65
CA ALA A 166 8.29 -20.82 9.97
C ALA A 166 9.49 -19.88 10.19
N ASN A 167 9.21 -18.70 10.74
CA ASN A 167 10.16 -17.61 10.93
C ASN A 167 10.71 -16.99 9.63
N THR A 168 10.07 -17.16 8.48
CA THR A 168 10.33 -16.28 7.33
C THR A 168 9.89 -14.88 7.69
N TYR A 169 10.78 -13.88 7.49
CA TYR A 169 10.48 -12.46 7.59
C TYR A 169 10.19 -11.89 6.22
N ILE A 170 9.12 -11.10 6.12
CA ILE A 170 8.73 -10.42 4.89
C ILE A 170 8.61 -8.93 5.21
N THR A 171 9.46 -8.11 4.59
CA THR A 171 9.34 -6.65 4.60
C THR A 171 8.90 -6.21 3.22
N PHE A 172 7.87 -5.39 3.13
CA PHE A 172 7.37 -4.90 1.85
C PHE A 172 6.99 -3.43 1.89
N SER A 173 7.06 -2.80 0.72
CA SER A 173 6.48 -1.48 0.50
C SER A 173 5.96 -1.36 -0.94
N ALA A 174 4.86 -0.67 -1.11
CA ALA A 174 4.30 -0.37 -2.41
C ALA A 174 3.72 1.05 -2.43
N THR A 175 3.82 1.70 -3.58
CA THR A 175 3.11 2.94 -3.86
C THR A 175 2.33 2.75 -5.14
N TYR A 176 1.02 3.00 -5.08
CA TYR A 176 0.11 2.76 -6.20
C TYR A 176 -1.03 3.79 -6.21
N ARG A 177 -1.78 3.82 -7.30
CA ARG A 177 -3.00 4.64 -7.41
C ARG A 177 -4.17 3.86 -6.79
N GLY A 178 -4.74 4.37 -5.71
CA GLY A 178 -5.94 3.83 -5.07
C GLY A 178 -7.23 4.26 -5.77
N ALA A 179 -8.26 3.45 -5.60
CA ALA A 179 -9.60 3.72 -6.08
C ALA A 179 -10.27 4.88 -5.30
#